data_2021174e1b4168155ac8042c207ad988
#
_entry.id   2021174e1b4168155ac8042c207ad988
#
_cell.length_a   1.000
_cell.length_b   1.000
_cell.length_c   1.000
_cell.angle_alpha   90.00
_cell.angle_beta   90.00
_cell.angle_gamma   90.00
#
_symmetry.space_group_name_H-M   'P 1'
#
loop_
_entity.id
_entity.type
_entity.pdbx_description
1 polymer ?
#
loop_
_entity_poly.entity_id
_entity_poly.type
_entity_poly.pdbx_seq_one_letter_code
_entity_poly.pdbx_strand_id
1 'polypeptide(L)'
;MKMMPHWEYRAFHHVLNFFLHIVHPVVRIRGRENLPEGPAMLCCNHSSFSDPIWVIVGGNFDELPRTMAKKELEKNVPLWYLYRRLGAFSVDRENRDVAALQTAMRALRDGKKVLIFPEGTRMRPGKEVQPHNGAVMIAARQNVPLVPIYLTQKKRFFGRIDLVFGEPMTFPFAGRRATTEELDAATAELMQTIYGLGATK
;
A
#
# COMPACT_ATOMS: atom_id res chain seq x y z
N MET A 1 12.03 -16.13 -8.09
CA MET A 1 11.44 -15.65 -9.37
C MET A 1 11.63 -14.14 -9.43
N LYS A 2 12.14 -13.62 -10.54
CA LYS A 2 12.40 -12.17 -10.72
C LYS A 2 11.09 -11.40 -10.88
N MET A 3 11.06 -10.17 -10.36
CA MET A 3 10.01 -9.20 -10.66
C MET A 3 9.98 -8.90 -12.17
N MET A 4 8.91 -8.27 -12.61
CA MET A 4 8.77 -7.79 -13.98
C MET A 4 9.87 -6.78 -14.29
N PRO A 5 10.64 -6.89 -15.39
CA PRO A 5 11.58 -5.86 -15.78
C PRO A 5 10.82 -4.57 -16.16
N HIS A 6 11.50 -3.43 -16.07
CA HIS A 6 10.88 -2.11 -16.21
C HIS A 6 10.09 -1.93 -17.52
N TRP A 7 10.58 -2.44 -18.65
CA TRP A 7 9.89 -2.32 -19.94
C TRP A 7 8.60 -3.16 -20.01
N GLU A 8 8.61 -4.40 -19.46
CA GLU A 8 7.40 -5.22 -19.35
C GLU A 8 6.37 -4.56 -18.43
N TYR A 9 6.84 -3.98 -17.33
CA TYR A 9 5.97 -3.25 -16.40
C TYR A 9 5.31 -2.06 -17.09
N ARG A 10 6.05 -1.25 -17.85
CA ARG A 10 5.47 -0.11 -18.58
C ARG A 10 4.42 -0.55 -19.59
N ALA A 11 4.69 -1.59 -20.37
CA ALA A 11 3.72 -2.14 -21.31
C ALA A 11 2.46 -2.64 -20.56
N PHE A 12 2.64 -3.42 -19.50
CA PHE A 12 1.56 -3.91 -18.66
C PHE A 12 0.77 -2.76 -18.01
N HIS A 13 1.44 -1.73 -17.53
CA HIS A 13 0.83 -0.54 -16.95
C HIS A 13 -0.10 0.16 -17.94
N HIS A 14 0.32 0.38 -19.19
CA HIS A 14 -0.51 1.01 -20.21
C HIS A 14 -1.75 0.18 -20.54
N VAL A 15 -1.58 -1.13 -20.72
CA VAL A 15 -2.70 -2.05 -20.99
C VAL A 15 -3.67 -2.05 -19.81
N LEU A 16 -3.17 -2.17 -18.59
CA LEU A 16 -4.00 -2.20 -17.39
C LEU A 16 -4.72 -0.88 -17.17
N ASN A 17 -4.03 0.24 -17.34
CA ASN A 17 -4.60 1.57 -17.25
C ASN A 17 -5.74 1.76 -18.25
N PHE A 18 -5.59 1.30 -19.49
CA PHE A 18 -6.63 1.33 -20.51
C PHE A 18 -7.88 0.56 -20.05
N PHE A 19 -7.73 -0.69 -19.59
CA PHE A 19 -8.87 -1.48 -19.11
C PHE A 19 -9.53 -0.91 -17.87
N LEU A 20 -8.75 -0.35 -16.94
CA LEU A 20 -9.29 0.30 -15.75
C LEU A 20 -10.15 1.52 -16.12
N HIS A 21 -9.76 2.30 -17.14
CA HIS A 21 -10.55 3.44 -17.60
C HIS A 21 -11.81 3.02 -18.40
N ILE A 22 -11.82 1.86 -19.04
CA ILE A 22 -13.07 1.30 -19.62
C ILE A 22 -14.08 0.99 -18.52
N VAL A 23 -13.60 0.35 -17.43
CA VAL A 23 -14.48 -0.05 -16.32
C VAL A 23 -14.85 1.15 -15.43
N HIS A 24 -13.94 2.11 -15.28
CA HIS A 24 -14.10 3.30 -14.47
C HIS A 24 -13.66 4.54 -15.28
N PRO A 25 -14.55 5.14 -16.06
CA PRO A 25 -14.20 6.23 -16.97
C PRO A 25 -13.81 7.52 -16.25
N VAL A 26 -14.21 7.67 -15.00
CA VAL A 26 -13.87 8.84 -14.19
C VAL A 26 -12.89 8.41 -13.10
N VAL A 27 -11.60 8.63 -13.35
CA VAL A 27 -10.52 8.38 -12.37
C VAL A 27 -9.88 9.73 -12.04
N ARG A 28 -9.86 10.08 -10.77
CA ARG A 28 -9.20 11.28 -10.25
C ARG A 28 -8.02 10.88 -9.40
N ILE A 29 -6.83 11.29 -9.78
CA ILE A 29 -5.59 11.07 -9.05
C ILE A 29 -5.08 12.41 -8.58
N ARG A 30 -4.81 12.55 -7.27
CA ARG A 30 -4.32 13.78 -6.65
C ARG A 30 -3.14 13.49 -5.74
N GLY A 31 -2.26 14.48 -5.55
CA GLY A 31 -1.14 14.39 -4.61
C GLY A 31 -0.02 13.45 -5.04
N ARG A 32 0.07 13.09 -6.34
CA ARG A 32 1.17 12.23 -6.83
C ARG A 32 2.53 12.87 -6.58
N GLU A 33 2.59 14.19 -6.60
CA GLU A 33 3.75 15.02 -6.29
C GLU A 33 4.28 14.81 -4.86
N ASN A 34 3.44 14.29 -3.96
CA ASN A 34 3.82 13.96 -2.58
C ASN A 34 4.60 12.63 -2.46
N LEU A 35 4.71 11.88 -3.57
CA LEU A 35 5.48 10.64 -3.55
C LEU A 35 6.99 10.96 -3.49
N PRO A 36 7.70 10.54 -2.42
CA PRO A 36 9.15 10.78 -2.34
C PRO A 36 9.89 10.03 -3.44
N GLU A 37 11.00 10.58 -3.92
CA GLU A 37 11.88 9.89 -4.88
C GLU A 37 12.50 8.63 -4.27
N GLY A 38 12.87 8.69 -2.98
CA GLY A 38 13.51 7.61 -2.25
C GLY A 38 12.55 6.55 -1.68
N PRO A 39 13.06 5.74 -0.73
CA PRO A 39 12.28 4.72 -0.06
C PRO A 39 11.17 5.34 0.79
N ALA A 40 10.01 4.71 0.76
CA ALA A 40 8.86 5.13 1.56
C ALA A 40 7.93 3.96 1.86
N MET A 41 7.19 4.09 2.96
CA MET A 41 6.10 3.19 3.30
C MET A 41 4.79 3.76 2.74
N LEU A 42 4.22 3.12 1.74
CA LEU A 42 2.93 3.49 1.15
C LEU A 42 1.81 2.82 1.93
N CYS A 43 0.95 3.58 2.58
CA CYS A 43 -0.10 3.07 3.45
C CYS A 43 -1.47 3.43 2.88
N CYS A 44 -2.23 2.43 2.41
CA CYS A 44 -3.52 2.63 1.76
C CYS A 44 -4.64 1.91 2.53
N ASN A 45 -5.86 2.48 2.51
CA ASN A 45 -7.05 1.76 2.95
C ASN A 45 -7.35 0.58 2.02
N HIS A 46 -8.01 -0.46 2.54
CA HIS A 46 -8.21 -1.72 1.81
C HIS A 46 -9.67 -2.14 1.73
N SER A 47 -10.22 -2.22 0.55
CA SER A 47 -11.61 -2.59 0.31
C SER A 47 -11.81 -3.66 -0.78
N SER A 48 -10.83 -3.81 -1.67
CA SER A 48 -10.93 -4.69 -2.83
C SER A 48 -9.62 -5.39 -3.16
N PHE A 49 -9.67 -6.51 -3.84
CA PHE A 49 -8.49 -7.15 -4.43
C PHE A 49 -7.77 -6.25 -5.45
N SER A 50 -8.50 -5.35 -6.12
CA SER A 50 -7.91 -4.44 -7.10
C SER A 50 -7.14 -3.27 -6.48
N ASP A 51 -7.21 -3.04 -5.16
CA ASP A 51 -6.58 -1.86 -4.53
C ASP A 51 -5.08 -1.74 -4.81
N PRO A 52 -4.26 -2.82 -4.70
CA PRO A 52 -2.84 -2.72 -5.03
C PRO A 52 -2.60 -2.29 -6.47
N ILE A 53 -3.44 -2.77 -7.39
CA ILE A 53 -3.36 -2.44 -8.81
C ILE A 53 -3.63 -0.95 -9.02
N TRP A 54 -4.67 -0.40 -8.38
CA TRP A 54 -5.01 1.02 -8.45
C TRP A 54 -3.87 1.90 -7.93
N VAL A 55 -3.25 1.52 -6.79
CA VAL A 55 -2.12 2.27 -6.24
C VAL A 55 -0.91 2.22 -7.18
N ILE A 56 -0.60 1.04 -7.74
CA ILE A 56 0.52 0.86 -8.67
C ILE A 56 0.32 1.67 -9.94
N VAL A 57 -0.86 1.59 -10.56
CA VAL A 57 -1.18 2.32 -11.79
C VAL A 57 -1.26 3.82 -11.54
N GLY A 58 -1.97 4.20 -10.48
CA GLY A 58 -2.15 5.62 -10.15
C GLY A 58 -0.88 6.31 -9.67
N GLY A 59 0.00 5.61 -9.00
CA GLY A 59 1.30 6.16 -8.56
C GLY A 59 2.28 6.37 -9.71
N ASN A 60 2.13 5.62 -10.82
CA ASN A 60 3.02 5.70 -11.99
C ASN A 60 4.50 5.61 -11.60
N PHE A 61 4.83 4.62 -10.78
CA PHE A 61 6.17 4.44 -10.24
C PHE A 61 7.18 4.03 -11.31
N ASP A 62 8.40 4.56 -11.24
CA ASP A 62 9.51 4.10 -12.09
C ASP A 62 9.93 2.68 -11.73
N GLU A 63 9.90 2.33 -10.46
CA GLU A 63 10.13 0.98 -9.96
C GLU A 63 8.93 0.51 -9.13
N LEU A 64 8.48 -0.72 -9.38
CA LEU A 64 7.35 -1.32 -8.69
C LEU A 64 7.55 -1.36 -7.16
N PRO A 65 6.61 -0.82 -6.37
CA PRO A 65 6.67 -0.97 -4.94
C PRO A 65 6.53 -2.44 -4.52
N ARG A 66 7.21 -2.82 -3.45
CA ARG A 66 7.06 -4.14 -2.85
C ARG A 66 5.74 -4.18 -2.07
N THR A 67 4.82 -5.05 -2.46
CA THR A 67 3.48 -5.10 -1.87
C THR A 67 3.35 -6.28 -0.90
N MET A 68 2.94 -6.01 0.33
CA MET A 68 2.66 -7.06 1.31
C MET A 68 1.30 -7.70 1.02
N ALA A 69 1.29 -9.00 0.75
CA ALA A 69 0.10 -9.78 0.44
C ALA A 69 -0.13 -10.91 1.45
N LYS A 70 -1.39 -11.25 1.72
CA LYS A 70 -1.74 -12.35 2.63
C LYS A 70 -1.25 -13.70 2.08
N LYS A 71 -0.65 -14.56 2.92
CA LYS A 71 -0.06 -15.86 2.55
C LYS A 71 -1.05 -16.79 1.84
N GLU A 72 -2.33 -16.74 2.22
CA GLU A 72 -3.36 -17.56 1.60
C GLU A 72 -3.58 -17.25 0.11
N LEU A 73 -3.11 -16.09 -0.36
CA LEU A 73 -3.14 -15.78 -1.79
C LEU A 73 -2.26 -16.74 -2.61
N GLU A 74 -1.26 -17.36 -1.98
CA GLU A 74 -0.38 -18.36 -2.61
C GLU A 74 -1.14 -19.60 -3.09
N LYS A 75 -2.29 -19.91 -2.46
CA LYS A 75 -3.15 -21.03 -2.85
C LYS A 75 -3.78 -20.85 -4.23
N ASN A 76 -3.95 -19.59 -4.68
CA ASN A 76 -4.40 -19.28 -6.04
C ASN A 76 -3.17 -19.04 -6.92
N VAL A 77 -2.63 -20.12 -7.49
CA VAL A 77 -1.36 -20.11 -8.22
C VAL A 77 -1.31 -19.08 -9.37
N PRO A 78 -2.31 -18.97 -10.28
CA PRO A 78 -2.27 -17.98 -11.35
C PRO A 78 -2.26 -16.55 -10.83
N LEU A 79 -3.10 -16.25 -9.83
CA LEU A 79 -3.20 -14.93 -9.23
C LEU A 79 -1.93 -14.59 -8.48
N TRP A 80 -1.38 -15.53 -7.71
CA TRP A 80 -0.13 -15.36 -6.99
C TRP A 80 1.06 -15.15 -7.92
N TYR A 81 1.11 -15.86 -9.05
CA TYR A 81 2.11 -15.63 -10.08
C TYR A 81 2.10 -14.18 -10.57
N LEU A 82 0.92 -13.66 -10.92
CA LEU A 82 0.77 -12.25 -11.33
C LEU A 82 1.22 -11.28 -10.23
N TYR A 83 0.74 -11.47 -9.00
CA TYR A 83 1.09 -10.58 -7.88
C TYR A 83 2.59 -10.58 -7.58
N ARG A 84 3.23 -11.75 -7.62
CA ARG A 84 4.69 -11.83 -7.45
C ARG A 84 5.45 -11.10 -8.55
N ARG A 85 4.99 -11.18 -9.79
CA ARG A 85 5.56 -10.42 -10.91
C ARG A 85 5.41 -8.91 -10.68
N LEU A 86 4.33 -8.49 -10.05
CA LEU A 86 4.06 -7.11 -9.63
C LEU A 86 4.71 -6.72 -8.29
N GLY A 87 5.68 -7.50 -7.82
CA GLY A 87 6.46 -7.14 -6.62
C GLY A 87 5.88 -7.62 -5.29
N ALA A 88 4.80 -8.40 -5.28
CA ALA A 88 4.22 -8.88 -4.03
C ALA A 88 5.11 -9.92 -3.34
N PHE A 89 5.08 -9.88 -2.01
CA PHE A 89 5.62 -10.92 -1.13
C PHE A 89 4.58 -11.27 -0.06
N SER A 90 4.57 -12.54 0.34
CA SER A 90 3.59 -13.03 1.30
C SER A 90 3.93 -12.67 2.72
N VAL A 91 2.90 -12.52 3.54
CA VAL A 91 2.97 -12.35 4.98
C VAL A 91 1.98 -13.27 5.67
N ASP A 92 2.45 -14.04 6.64
CA ASP A 92 1.64 -14.83 7.54
C ASP A 92 1.18 -13.92 8.70
N ARG A 93 -0.08 -13.50 8.66
CA ARG A 93 -0.62 -12.54 9.64
C ARG A 93 -1.05 -13.20 10.95
N GLU A 94 -1.23 -14.50 10.95
CA GLU A 94 -1.62 -15.27 12.13
C GLU A 94 -0.42 -15.58 13.03
N ASN A 95 0.75 -15.72 12.39
CA ASN A 95 2.02 -15.88 13.09
C ASN A 95 2.84 -14.60 12.91
N ARG A 96 3.61 -14.22 13.95
CA ARG A 96 4.53 -13.08 13.85
C ARG A 96 5.57 -13.36 12.76
N ASP A 97 5.25 -13.00 11.51
CA ASP A 97 6.09 -13.28 10.35
C ASP A 97 7.30 -12.34 10.30
N VAL A 98 8.33 -12.75 11.02
CA VAL A 98 9.62 -12.03 11.06
C VAL A 98 10.24 -11.94 9.65
N ALA A 99 10.04 -12.97 8.82
CA ALA A 99 10.61 -13.01 7.47
C ALA A 99 9.96 -11.95 6.55
N ALA A 100 8.64 -11.80 6.64
CA ALA A 100 7.93 -10.74 5.90
C ALA A 100 8.36 -9.34 6.36
N LEU A 101 8.50 -9.15 7.68
CA LEU A 101 9.02 -7.91 8.27
C LEU A 101 10.42 -7.59 7.75
N GLN A 102 11.34 -8.57 7.78
CA GLN A 102 12.70 -8.43 7.27
C GLN A 102 12.72 -8.13 5.76
N THR A 103 11.80 -8.73 4.99
CA THR A 103 11.67 -8.50 3.55
C THR A 103 11.27 -7.06 3.26
N ALA A 104 10.29 -6.51 4.01
CA ALA A 104 9.89 -5.11 3.89
C ALA A 104 11.05 -4.16 4.26
N MET A 105 11.71 -4.41 5.40
CA MET A 105 12.85 -3.60 5.85
C MET A 105 14.03 -3.64 4.86
N ARG A 106 14.29 -4.81 4.25
CA ARG A 106 15.32 -4.94 3.21
C ARG A 106 14.96 -4.13 1.98
N ALA A 107 13.71 -4.21 1.52
CA ALA A 107 13.26 -3.43 0.37
C ALA A 107 13.45 -1.92 0.58
N LEU A 108 13.11 -1.41 1.77
CA LEU A 108 13.32 0.00 2.11
C LEU A 108 14.81 0.38 2.13
N ARG A 109 15.68 -0.48 2.69
CA ARG A 109 17.15 -0.26 2.65
C ARG A 109 17.73 -0.27 1.24
N ASP A 110 17.12 -1.07 0.35
CA ASP A 110 17.48 -1.13 -1.07
C ASP A 110 16.91 0.06 -1.87
N GLY A 111 16.38 1.09 -1.19
CA GLY A 111 15.84 2.31 -1.81
C GLY A 111 14.42 2.16 -2.36
N LYS A 112 13.74 1.02 -2.15
CA LYS A 112 12.44 0.73 -2.75
C LYS A 112 11.29 1.21 -1.86
N LYS A 113 10.15 1.45 -2.49
CA LYS A 113 8.89 1.70 -1.79
C LYS A 113 8.23 0.38 -1.38
N VAL A 114 7.53 0.38 -0.23
CA VAL A 114 6.77 -0.77 0.25
C VAL A 114 5.31 -0.37 0.42
N LEU A 115 4.40 -1.08 -0.25
CA LEU A 115 2.95 -0.88 -0.12
C LEU A 115 2.39 -1.85 0.91
N ILE A 116 1.66 -1.30 1.86
CA ILE A 116 0.96 -2.03 2.91
C ILE A 116 -0.45 -1.49 3.09
N PHE A 117 -1.35 -2.36 3.54
CA PHE A 117 -2.70 -2.03 3.97
C PHE A 117 -2.78 -2.22 5.48
N PRO A 118 -2.70 -1.14 6.29
CA PRO A 118 -2.60 -1.26 7.76
C PRO A 118 -3.77 -1.99 8.40
N GLU A 119 -4.95 -1.96 7.79
CA GLU A 119 -6.14 -2.71 8.24
C GLU A 119 -5.93 -4.23 8.26
N GLY A 120 -4.93 -4.74 7.55
CA GLY A 120 -4.60 -6.15 7.51
C GLY A 120 -5.65 -7.04 6.83
N THR A 121 -6.84 -6.53 6.55
CA THR A 121 -7.93 -7.23 5.86
C THR A 121 -8.75 -6.23 5.04
N ARG A 122 -9.54 -6.73 4.11
CA ARG A 122 -10.45 -5.88 3.35
C ARG A 122 -11.63 -5.45 4.22
N MET A 123 -11.82 -4.13 4.31
CA MET A 123 -12.93 -3.55 5.05
C MET A 123 -14.26 -3.90 4.38
N ARG A 124 -15.23 -4.31 5.21
CA ARG A 124 -16.61 -4.57 4.83
C ARG A 124 -17.52 -3.71 5.69
N PRO A 125 -18.68 -3.27 5.18
CA PRO A 125 -19.64 -2.54 5.99
C PRO A 125 -19.98 -3.30 7.28
N GLY A 126 -19.96 -2.59 8.42
CA GLY A 126 -20.27 -3.16 9.75
C GLY A 126 -19.15 -3.99 10.40
N LYS A 127 -17.97 -4.08 9.78
CA LYS A 127 -16.83 -4.74 10.41
C LYS A 127 -15.82 -3.70 10.88
N GLU A 128 -15.67 -3.57 12.19
CA GLU A 128 -14.56 -2.84 12.78
C GLU A 128 -13.30 -3.71 12.77
N VAL A 129 -12.20 -3.12 12.38
CA VAL A 129 -10.89 -3.79 12.36
C VAL A 129 -9.89 -2.86 13.02
N GLN A 130 -9.16 -3.36 13.99
CA GLN A 130 -8.02 -2.64 14.54
C GLN A 130 -6.85 -2.71 13.55
N PRO A 131 -6.31 -1.56 13.11
CA PRO A 131 -5.17 -1.53 12.21
C PRO A 131 -3.92 -2.06 12.92
N HIS A 132 -3.00 -2.63 12.14
CA HIS A 132 -1.75 -3.17 12.65
C HIS A 132 -0.64 -2.12 12.64
N ASN A 133 0.13 -2.06 13.71
CA ASN A 133 1.24 -1.11 13.89
C ASN A 133 2.47 -1.39 13.01
N GLY A 134 2.43 -2.47 12.22
CA GLY A 134 3.57 -2.94 11.43
C GLY A 134 4.13 -1.88 10.47
N ALA A 135 3.27 -1.09 9.82
CA ALA A 135 3.68 -0.04 8.90
C ALA A 135 4.51 1.04 9.62
N VAL A 136 3.96 1.57 10.71
CA VAL A 136 4.58 2.62 11.52
C VAL A 136 5.89 2.13 12.11
N MET A 137 5.89 0.92 12.69
CA MET A 137 7.07 0.30 13.28
C MET A 137 8.21 0.10 12.25
N ILE A 138 7.88 -0.36 11.03
CA ILE A 138 8.88 -0.57 9.98
C ILE A 138 9.44 0.78 9.52
N ALA A 139 8.57 1.75 9.25
CA ALA A 139 8.96 3.08 8.80
C ALA A 139 9.89 3.76 9.80
N ALA A 140 9.54 3.75 11.09
CA ALA A 140 10.36 4.28 12.16
C ALA A 140 11.74 3.60 12.26
N ARG A 141 11.79 2.26 12.18
CA ARG A 141 13.05 1.51 12.23
C ARG A 141 13.97 1.76 11.05
N GLN A 142 13.41 2.09 9.89
CA GLN A 142 14.17 2.37 8.68
C GLN A 142 14.38 3.87 8.43
N ASN A 143 13.83 4.72 9.30
CA ASN A 143 13.86 6.17 9.17
C ASN A 143 13.39 6.63 7.78
N VAL A 144 12.24 6.11 7.35
CA VAL A 144 11.60 6.46 6.07
C VAL A 144 10.22 7.05 6.31
N PRO A 145 9.74 7.94 5.42
CA PRO A 145 8.40 8.50 5.54
C PRO A 145 7.31 7.47 5.26
N LEU A 146 6.13 7.69 5.85
CA LEU A 146 4.88 7.03 5.49
C LEU A 146 4.08 7.97 4.59
N VAL A 147 3.61 7.45 3.46
CA VAL A 147 2.70 8.18 2.57
C VAL A 147 1.30 7.63 2.76
N PRO A 148 0.38 8.40 3.37
CA PRO A 148 -1.01 8.00 3.50
C PRO A 148 -1.69 8.07 2.13
N ILE A 149 -2.43 7.03 1.77
CA ILE A 149 -3.10 6.93 0.46
C ILE A 149 -4.56 6.57 0.70
N TYR A 150 -5.45 7.38 0.14
CA TYR A 150 -6.86 7.05 0.10
C TYR A 150 -7.26 6.53 -1.27
N LEU A 151 -8.03 5.46 -1.30
CA LEU A 151 -8.64 4.91 -2.49
C LEU A 151 -10.13 4.69 -2.25
N THR A 152 -10.96 5.09 -3.22
CA THR A 152 -12.42 4.87 -3.19
C THR A 152 -12.77 3.45 -2.71
N GLN A 153 -13.55 3.35 -1.64
CA GLN A 153 -13.91 2.06 -1.03
C GLN A 153 -14.90 1.26 -1.87
N LYS A 154 -16.00 1.89 -2.30
CA LYS A 154 -17.04 1.23 -3.11
C LYS A 154 -16.79 1.48 -4.59
N LYS A 155 -16.12 0.56 -5.25
CA LYS A 155 -15.85 0.60 -6.68
C LYS A 155 -17.03 0.00 -7.45
N ARG A 156 -17.96 0.87 -7.89
CA ARG A 156 -19.09 0.46 -8.74
C ARG A 156 -18.66 0.50 -10.20
N PHE A 157 -19.15 -0.41 -11.03
CA PHE A 157 -18.97 -0.33 -12.48
C PHE A 157 -19.40 1.05 -12.98
N PHE A 158 -18.58 1.65 -13.81
CA PHE A 158 -18.72 3.03 -14.32
C PHE A 158 -18.74 4.12 -13.23
N GLY A 159 -18.48 3.74 -11.97
CA GLY A 159 -18.35 4.68 -10.87
C GLY A 159 -17.02 5.44 -10.89
N ARG A 160 -17.01 6.59 -10.20
CA ARG A 160 -15.80 7.38 -10.00
C ARG A 160 -14.83 6.68 -9.05
N ILE A 161 -13.56 6.73 -9.38
CA ILE A 161 -12.45 6.34 -8.52
C ILE A 161 -11.65 7.58 -8.14
N ASP A 162 -11.54 7.84 -6.86
CA ASP A 162 -10.62 8.82 -6.30
C ASP A 162 -9.45 8.08 -5.66
N LEU A 163 -8.24 8.42 -6.10
CA LEU A 163 -6.97 7.97 -5.52
C LEU A 163 -6.20 9.21 -5.10
N VAL A 164 -5.93 9.33 -3.82
CA VAL A 164 -5.29 10.52 -3.25
C VAL A 164 -4.05 10.10 -2.47
N PHE A 165 -2.90 10.65 -2.86
CA PHE A 165 -1.64 10.52 -2.14
C PHE A 165 -1.50 11.74 -1.22
N GLY A 166 -1.50 11.50 0.09
CA GLY A 166 -1.33 12.55 1.09
C GLY A 166 0.13 12.94 1.28
N GLU A 167 0.34 13.99 2.06
CA GLU A 167 1.68 14.43 2.46
C GLU A 167 2.42 13.34 3.24
N PRO A 168 3.73 13.16 3.01
CA PRO A 168 4.52 12.22 3.76
C PRO A 168 4.54 12.54 5.25
N MET A 169 4.28 11.52 6.08
CA MET A 169 4.27 11.61 7.52
C MET A 169 5.53 10.95 8.10
N THR A 170 6.05 11.51 9.18
CA THR A 170 7.11 10.91 9.99
C THR A 170 6.69 10.92 11.45
N PHE A 171 7.00 9.86 12.17
CA PHE A 171 6.69 9.74 13.59
C PHE A 171 7.99 9.66 14.39
N PRO A 172 8.45 10.79 14.97
CA PRO A 172 9.58 10.79 15.88
C PRO A 172 9.15 10.19 17.23
N PHE A 173 9.75 9.08 17.60
CA PHE A 173 9.52 8.47 18.93
C PHE A 173 10.57 8.94 19.91
N ALA A 174 10.14 9.17 21.17
CA ALA A 174 11.00 9.74 22.22
C ALA A 174 12.16 8.82 22.63
N GLY A 175 12.03 7.49 22.45
CA GLY A 175 13.00 6.51 22.85
C GLY A 175 13.71 5.83 21.66
N ARG A 176 14.73 5.04 21.99
CA ARG A 176 15.42 4.19 20.99
C ARG A 176 14.48 3.15 20.33
N ARG A 177 13.40 2.80 21.02
CA ARG A 177 12.32 1.92 20.53
C ARG A 177 10.99 2.55 20.92
N ALA A 178 10.07 2.66 19.95
CA ALA A 178 8.71 3.08 20.22
C ALA A 178 8.01 2.12 21.19
N THR A 179 7.23 2.65 22.11
CA THR A 179 6.33 1.85 22.95
C THR A 179 5.11 1.38 22.15
N THR A 180 4.35 0.46 22.71
CA THR A 180 3.11 -0.02 22.05
C THR A 180 2.11 1.12 21.93
N GLU A 181 1.97 1.92 22.98
CA GLU A 181 1.07 3.07 23.05
C GLU A 181 1.42 4.15 22.01
N GLU A 182 2.71 4.44 21.83
CA GLU A 182 3.20 5.37 20.80
C GLU A 182 2.90 4.84 19.38
N LEU A 183 3.09 3.54 19.15
CA LEU A 183 2.78 2.90 17.87
C LEU A 183 1.28 2.90 17.59
N ASP A 184 0.45 2.63 18.60
CA ASP A 184 -1.01 2.64 18.48
C ASP A 184 -1.52 4.05 18.15
N ALA A 185 -1.03 5.07 18.86
CA ALA A 185 -1.37 6.47 18.60
C ALA A 185 -0.96 6.91 17.18
N ALA A 186 0.26 6.63 16.78
CA ALA A 186 0.76 6.95 15.43
C ALA A 186 -0.01 6.20 14.33
N THR A 187 -0.41 4.95 14.58
CA THR A 187 -1.23 4.18 13.65
C THR A 187 -2.65 4.74 13.55
N ALA A 188 -3.22 5.17 14.65
CA ALA A 188 -4.54 5.83 14.66
C ALA A 188 -4.51 7.14 13.86
N GLU A 189 -3.47 7.97 14.06
CA GLU A 189 -3.27 9.21 13.31
C GLU A 189 -3.10 8.94 11.80
N LEU A 190 -2.28 7.94 11.43
CA LEU A 190 -2.12 7.52 10.05
C LEU A 190 -3.46 7.13 9.41
N MET A 191 -4.27 6.33 10.11
CA MET A 191 -5.58 5.89 9.60
C MET A 191 -6.58 7.04 9.50
N GLN A 192 -6.58 7.95 10.46
CA GLN A 192 -7.41 9.16 10.42
C GLN A 192 -7.03 10.02 9.21
N THR A 193 -5.74 10.19 8.94
CA THR A 193 -5.24 10.91 7.78
C THR A 193 -5.67 10.23 6.49
N ILE A 194 -5.48 8.91 6.35
CA ILE A 194 -5.91 8.15 5.17
C ILE A 194 -7.40 8.40 4.86
N TYR A 195 -8.27 8.24 5.86
CA TYR A 195 -9.70 8.44 5.63
C TYR A 195 -10.10 9.90 5.44
N GLY A 196 -9.38 10.85 6.09
CA GLY A 196 -9.54 12.28 5.91
C GLY A 196 -9.31 12.73 4.47
N LEU A 197 -8.32 12.14 3.77
CA LEU A 197 -8.06 12.42 2.34
C LEU A 197 -9.28 12.09 1.46
N GLY A 198 -10.11 11.13 1.84
CA GLY A 198 -11.32 10.76 1.11
C GLY A 198 -12.50 11.70 1.34
N ALA A 199 -12.49 12.48 2.41
CA ALA A 199 -13.54 13.44 2.74
C ALA A 199 -13.36 14.78 2.01
N THR A 200 -12.15 15.08 1.55
CA THR A 200 -11.83 16.30 0.79
C THR A 200 -12.32 16.16 -0.66
N LYS A 201 -13.40 16.86 -1.01
CA LYS A 201 -14.00 16.87 -2.37
C LYS A 201 -13.20 17.71 -3.36
#